data_4ae11b65feea3fd3f052a9409b8cb4ff
#
_entry.id   4ae11b65feea3fd3f052a9409b8cb4ff
#
_cell.length_a   1.000
_cell.length_b   1.000
_cell.length_c   1.000
_cell.angle_alpha   90.00
_cell.angle_beta   90.00
_cell.angle_gamma   90.00
#
_symmetry.space_group_name_H-M   'P 1'
#
loop_
_entity.id
_entity.type
_entity.pdbx_description
1 polymer ?
#
loop_
_entity_poly.entity_id
_entity_poly.type
_entity_poly.pdbx_seq_one_letter_code
_entity_poly.pdbx_strand_id
1 'polypeptide(L)'
;GSMKRQGFLDKAVHYLKDGGMEVEVFEGVEPDPSVETVMRGAEAMRKFEPDWIVSMGGGSPIDAAKAMWAFYEYPETTFEDLITPFSFPELRQKARFAAIPSTSGTATEVTAFSVITNYQTGVKYPLADFNITPDVAIVDPDLVMGLPVKQVAYTGMDALTHAIEAYVSTLNGPFTDPLALQAIEMVLEYLPASYNGNTHAREEMHYAQCLAGMAFSNALLGIVHSMAHKTGAAFSTGHIPHGCANAIYLPYVIRYNAKEQTAASRYA
;
A
#
# COMPACT_ATOMS: atom_id res chain seq x y z
N GLY A 1 12.03 -5.11 12.10
CA GLY A 1 11.20 -3.97 11.70
C GLY A 1 10.53 -3.27 12.90
N SER A 2 9.74 -2.23 12.66
CA SER A 2 9.04 -1.48 13.70
C SER A 2 8.06 -2.34 14.48
N MET A 3 7.30 -3.18 13.83
CA MET A 3 6.32 -4.08 14.45
C MET A 3 6.96 -5.01 15.50
N LYS A 4 8.15 -5.54 15.22
CA LYS A 4 8.90 -6.35 16.19
C LYS A 4 9.38 -5.52 17.37
N ARG A 5 9.97 -4.34 17.12
CA ARG A 5 10.48 -3.47 18.21
C ARG A 5 9.38 -2.96 19.14
N GLN A 6 8.15 -2.83 18.65
CA GLN A 6 7.00 -2.41 19.43
C GLN A 6 6.21 -3.57 20.05
N GLY A 7 6.64 -4.82 19.82
CA GLY A 7 5.99 -6.02 20.37
C GLY A 7 4.73 -6.49 19.65
N PHE A 8 4.28 -5.77 18.61
CA PHE A 8 3.06 -6.14 17.87
C PHE A 8 3.23 -7.45 17.10
N LEU A 9 4.43 -7.71 16.54
CA LEU A 9 4.71 -8.97 15.86
C LEU A 9 4.60 -10.16 16.83
N ASP A 10 5.19 -10.05 18.02
CA ASP A 10 5.17 -11.12 19.02
C ASP A 10 3.74 -11.38 19.51
N LYS A 11 2.93 -10.32 19.66
CA LYS A 11 1.51 -10.40 20.00
C LYS A 11 0.71 -11.14 18.92
N ALA A 12 0.93 -10.81 17.65
CA ALA A 12 0.27 -11.48 16.52
C ALA A 12 0.65 -12.98 16.45
N VAL A 13 1.95 -13.29 16.59
CA VAL A 13 2.44 -14.67 16.63
C VAL A 13 1.82 -15.45 17.79
N HIS A 14 1.69 -14.82 18.96
CA HIS A 14 1.03 -15.43 20.12
C HIS A 14 -0.43 -15.79 19.83
N TYR A 15 -1.21 -14.86 19.28
CA TYR A 15 -2.61 -15.11 18.95
C TYR A 15 -2.79 -16.22 17.90
N LEU A 16 -1.93 -16.28 16.89
CA LEU A 16 -1.99 -17.32 15.88
C LEU A 16 -1.68 -18.70 16.49
N LYS A 17 -0.65 -18.79 17.34
CA LYS A 17 -0.29 -20.02 18.03
C LYS A 17 -1.37 -20.49 19.02
N ASP A 18 -1.98 -19.56 19.75
CA ASP A 18 -3.11 -19.87 20.66
C ASP A 18 -4.33 -20.35 19.87
N GLY A 19 -4.49 -19.90 18.63
CA GLY A 19 -5.46 -20.43 17.67
C GLY A 19 -5.11 -21.81 17.09
N GLY A 20 -4.00 -22.41 17.51
CA GLY A 20 -3.55 -23.73 17.07
C GLY A 20 -2.80 -23.73 15.72
N MET A 21 -2.35 -22.57 15.25
CA MET A 21 -1.61 -22.46 13.99
C MET A 21 -0.11 -22.67 14.22
N GLU A 22 0.56 -23.33 13.28
CA GLU A 22 2.01 -23.32 13.17
C GLU A 22 2.45 -22.01 12.52
N VAL A 23 3.45 -21.33 13.08
CA VAL A 23 3.83 -19.99 12.63
C VAL A 23 5.33 -19.91 12.42
N GLU A 24 5.73 -19.50 11.21
CA GLU A 24 7.09 -19.07 10.88
C GLU A 24 7.11 -17.58 10.53
N VAL A 25 8.16 -16.87 10.93
CA VAL A 25 8.28 -15.43 10.74
C VAL A 25 9.40 -15.13 9.76
N PHE A 26 9.06 -14.49 8.65
CA PHE A 26 10.01 -13.87 7.74
C PHE A 26 10.13 -12.37 8.08
N GLU A 27 11.33 -11.89 8.34
CA GLU A 27 11.60 -10.50 8.70
C GLU A 27 12.78 -9.92 7.90
N GLY A 28 12.95 -8.60 7.98
CA GLY A 28 14.06 -7.92 7.31
C GLY A 28 13.69 -7.36 5.93
N VAL A 29 12.40 -7.13 5.69
CA VAL A 29 11.98 -6.37 4.51
C VAL A 29 12.38 -4.91 4.70
N GLU A 30 13.18 -4.39 3.78
CA GLU A 30 13.63 -3.00 3.73
C GLU A 30 12.55 -2.06 3.16
N PRO A 31 12.63 -0.75 3.44
CA PRO A 31 11.87 0.25 2.69
C PRO A 31 12.18 0.14 1.18
N ASP A 32 11.16 0.30 0.33
CA ASP A 32 11.30 0.07 -1.11
C ASP A 32 11.85 -1.34 -1.43
N PRO A 33 11.06 -2.40 -1.16
CA PRO A 33 11.55 -3.78 -1.14
C PRO A 33 12.16 -4.20 -2.48
N SER A 34 13.28 -4.90 -2.39
CA SER A 34 14.02 -5.40 -3.55
C SER A 34 13.46 -6.69 -4.12
N VAL A 35 13.75 -6.95 -5.40
CA VAL A 35 13.49 -8.25 -6.02
C VAL A 35 14.19 -9.37 -5.25
N GLU A 36 15.40 -9.13 -4.78
CA GLU A 36 16.19 -10.10 -4.00
C GLU A 36 15.49 -10.46 -2.67
N THR A 37 14.92 -9.48 -1.97
CA THR A 37 14.15 -9.75 -0.75
C THR A 37 12.88 -10.53 -1.04
N VAL A 38 12.18 -10.21 -2.12
CA VAL A 38 11.00 -10.97 -2.58
C VAL A 38 11.37 -12.43 -2.84
N MET A 39 12.43 -12.69 -3.57
CA MET A 39 12.87 -14.06 -3.88
C MET A 39 13.29 -14.85 -2.63
N ARG A 40 13.96 -14.21 -1.66
CA ARG A 40 14.29 -14.83 -0.36
C ARG A 40 13.04 -15.21 0.44
N GLY A 41 12.03 -14.33 0.43
CA GLY A 41 10.78 -14.60 1.12
C GLY A 41 9.98 -15.73 0.47
N ALA A 42 9.91 -15.76 -0.86
CA ALA A 42 9.30 -16.85 -1.60
C ALA A 42 9.99 -18.20 -1.33
N GLU A 43 11.33 -18.21 -1.21
CA GLU A 43 12.08 -19.42 -0.85
C GLU A 43 11.79 -19.88 0.58
N ALA A 44 11.64 -18.95 1.54
CA ALA A 44 11.20 -19.28 2.90
C ALA A 44 9.80 -19.89 2.90
N MET A 45 8.86 -19.31 2.13
CA MET A 45 7.51 -19.84 1.98
C MET A 45 7.53 -21.26 1.37
N ARG A 46 8.37 -21.53 0.37
CA ARG A 46 8.49 -22.89 -0.22
C ARG A 46 8.98 -23.94 0.77
N LYS A 47 9.78 -23.53 1.76
CA LYS A 47 10.28 -24.45 2.83
C LYS A 47 9.25 -24.71 3.91
N PHE A 48 8.48 -23.71 4.26
CA PHE A 48 7.47 -23.78 5.32
C PHE A 48 6.11 -24.27 4.81
N GLU A 49 5.81 -24.02 3.52
CA GLU A 49 4.55 -24.37 2.82
C GLU A 49 3.30 -23.82 3.53
N PRO A 50 3.22 -22.47 3.78
CA PRO A 50 2.07 -21.89 4.45
C PRO A 50 0.79 -22.03 3.62
N ASP A 51 -0.33 -22.24 4.30
CA ASP A 51 -1.70 -22.12 3.75
C ASP A 51 -2.30 -20.73 4.00
N TRP A 52 -1.67 -19.92 4.86
CA TRP A 52 -1.96 -18.52 5.06
C TRP A 52 -0.67 -17.69 5.11
N ILE A 53 -0.70 -16.54 4.40
CA ILE A 53 0.33 -15.52 4.46
C ILE A 53 -0.26 -14.35 5.25
N VAL A 54 0.33 -14.02 6.40
CA VAL A 54 -0.08 -12.87 7.21
C VAL A 54 1.01 -11.81 7.13
N SER A 55 0.75 -10.70 6.43
CA SER A 55 1.71 -9.60 6.32
C SER A 55 1.32 -8.43 7.21
N MET A 56 2.22 -8.05 8.13
CA MET A 56 2.02 -6.96 9.08
C MET A 56 3.08 -5.87 8.90
N GLY A 57 2.63 -4.63 8.69
CA GLY A 57 3.53 -3.49 8.58
C GLY A 57 2.99 -2.35 7.73
N GLY A 58 3.86 -1.46 7.26
CA GLY A 58 3.49 -0.45 6.27
C GLY A 58 3.41 -1.03 4.84
N GLY A 59 3.43 -0.18 3.82
CA GLY A 59 3.35 -0.61 2.43
C GLY A 59 4.41 -1.64 2.05
N SER A 60 5.68 -1.38 2.38
CA SER A 60 6.81 -2.22 1.94
C SER A 60 6.70 -3.70 2.34
N PRO A 61 6.44 -4.08 3.60
CA PRO A 61 6.26 -5.49 3.96
C PRO A 61 5.07 -6.15 3.25
N ILE A 62 3.95 -5.44 3.09
CA ILE A 62 2.76 -6.01 2.46
C ILE A 62 2.98 -6.16 0.96
N ASP A 63 3.58 -5.16 0.31
CA ASP A 63 3.94 -5.22 -1.11
C ASP A 63 4.92 -6.38 -1.39
N ALA A 64 5.98 -6.49 -0.58
CA ALA A 64 6.91 -7.60 -0.71
C ALA A 64 6.21 -8.96 -0.57
N ALA A 65 5.33 -9.11 0.43
CA ALA A 65 4.61 -10.37 0.67
C ALA A 65 3.64 -10.72 -0.47
N LYS A 66 2.98 -9.74 -1.09
CA LYS A 66 2.16 -9.95 -2.29
C LYS A 66 2.99 -10.51 -3.46
N ALA A 67 4.17 -9.94 -3.71
CA ALA A 67 5.06 -10.44 -4.73
C ALA A 67 5.63 -11.83 -4.36
N MET A 68 6.02 -12.05 -3.10
CA MET A 68 6.47 -13.35 -2.59
C MET A 68 5.42 -14.44 -2.82
N TRP A 69 4.14 -14.10 -2.63
CA TRP A 69 3.02 -15.01 -2.83
C TRP A 69 2.97 -15.58 -4.25
N ALA A 70 3.15 -14.75 -5.27
CA ALA A 70 3.19 -15.21 -6.66
C ALA A 70 4.33 -16.20 -6.91
N PHE A 71 5.55 -15.88 -6.45
CA PHE A 71 6.72 -16.76 -6.62
C PHE A 71 6.69 -18.00 -5.72
N TYR A 72 5.91 -17.99 -4.63
CA TYR A 72 5.66 -19.16 -3.81
C TYR A 72 4.75 -20.15 -4.51
N GLU A 73 3.67 -19.67 -5.10
CA GLU A 73 2.70 -20.54 -5.79
C GLU A 73 3.21 -21.00 -7.17
N TYR A 74 3.97 -20.14 -7.87
CA TYR A 74 4.49 -20.37 -9.22
C TYR A 74 6.00 -20.12 -9.29
N PRO A 75 6.81 -21.09 -8.85
CA PRO A 75 8.27 -20.93 -8.76
C PRO A 75 8.97 -20.72 -10.11
N GLU A 76 8.35 -21.11 -11.22
CA GLU A 76 8.85 -20.96 -12.58
C GLU A 76 8.65 -19.54 -13.14
N THR A 77 7.80 -18.73 -12.51
CA THR A 77 7.53 -17.35 -12.94
C THR A 77 8.77 -16.48 -12.72
N THR A 78 9.10 -15.63 -13.68
CA THR A 78 10.16 -14.63 -13.57
C THR A 78 9.60 -13.29 -13.11
N PHE A 79 10.46 -12.39 -12.62
CA PHE A 79 10.02 -11.04 -12.26
C PHE A 79 9.53 -10.26 -13.48
N GLU A 80 10.15 -10.48 -14.63
CA GLU A 80 9.79 -9.90 -15.92
C GLU A 80 8.38 -10.28 -16.38
N ASP A 81 7.91 -11.48 -16.03
CA ASP A 81 6.55 -11.92 -16.35
C ASP A 81 5.49 -11.11 -15.55
N LEU A 82 5.83 -10.62 -14.35
CA LEU A 82 4.90 -9.94 -13.46
C LEU A 82 4.87 -8.40 -13.63
N ILE A 83 5.82 -7.81 -14.36
CA ILE A 83 5.86 -6.36 -14.56
C ILE A 83 4.81 -5.85 -15.55
N THR A 84 4.28 -6.72 -16.39
CA THR A 84 3.15 -6.38 -17.26
C THR A 84 1.87 -6.36 -16.43
N PRO A 85 1.09 -5.25 -16.43
CA PRO A 85 -0.15 -5.22 -15.69
C PRO A 85 -1.11 -6.35 -16.07
N PHE A 86 -1.74 -6.96 -15.07
CA PHE A 86 -2.71 -8.06 -15.21
C PHE A 86 -2.13 -9.33 -15.84
N SER A 87 -0.88 -9.65 -15.53
CA SER A 87 -0.18 -10.84 -16.01
C SER A 87 0.08 -11.89 -14.92
N PHE A 88 -0.38 -11.64 -13.68
CA PHE A 88 -0.23 -12.62 -12.61
C PHE A 88 -1.03 -13.89 -12.90
N PRO A 89 -0.48 -15.06 -12.56
CA PRO A 89 -1.25 -16.29 -12.57
C PRO A 89 -2.34 -16.26 -11.52
N GLU A 90 -3.32 -17.15 -11.61
CA GLU A 90 -4.40 -17.26 -10.63
C GLU A 90 -3.85 -17.74 -9.29
N LEU A 91 -3.81 -16.84 -8.30
CA LEU A 91 -3.33 -17.12 -6.95
C LEU A 91 -4.38 -17.86 -6.12
N ARG A 92 -4.05 -18.22 -4.88
CA ARG A 92 -4.87 -18.98 -3.93
C ARG A 92 -4.89 -20.49 -4.20
N GLN A 93 -3.88 -20.98 -4.92
CA GLN A 93 -3.70 -22.40 -5.15
C GLN A 93 -3.09 -23.11 -3.92
N LYS A 94 -2.24 -22.39 -3.17
CA LYS A 94 -1.56 -22.90 -1.97
C LYS A 94 -1.91 -22.13 -0.71
N ALA A 95 -2.04 -20.79 -0.80
CA ALA A 95 -2.23 -19.94 0.36
C ALA A 95 -3.26 -18.85 0.15
N ARG A 96 -3.87 -18.40 1.25
CA ARG A 96 -4.66 -17.17 1.38
C ARG A 96 -3.79 -16.05 1.94
N PHE A 97 -4.26 -14.80 1.82
CA PHE A 97 -3.49 -13.64 2.22
C PHE A 97 -4.27 -12.73 3.17
N ALA A 98 -3.69 -12.46 4.34
CA ALA A 98 -4.19 -11.46 5.27
C ALA A 98 -3.18 -10.32 5.42
N ALA A 99 -3.65 -9.08 5.33
CA ALA A 99 -2.83 -7.89 5.47
C ALA A 99 -3.25 -7.07 6.70
N ILE A 100 -2.25 -6.61 7.46
CA ILE A 100 -2.43 -5.84 8.69
C ILE A 100 -1.59 -4.56 8.58
N PRO A 101 -2.17 -3.43 8.13
CA PRO A 101 -1.42 -2.20 7.91
C PRO A 101 -1.03 -1.53 9.24
N SER A 102 0.18 -0.95 9.28
CA SER A 102 0.69 -0.16 10.40
C SER A 102 1.02 1.28 10.01
N THR A 103 0.52 1.73 8.88
CA THR A 103 0.59 3.12 8.40
C THR A 103 -0.75 3.53 7.84
N SER A 104 -1.09 4.82 7.93
CA SER A 104 -2.36 5.35 7.43
C SER A 104 -2.13 6.12 6.13
N GLY A 105 -1.84 5.39 5.02
CA GLY A 105 -1.53 6.03 3.76
C GLY A 105 -1.62 5.15 2.52
N THR A 106 -0.83 4.08 2.45
CA THR A 106 -0.64 3.27 1.23
C THR A 106 -1.85 2.42 0.87
N ALA A 107 -2.66 2.04 1.87
CA ALA A 107 -3.84 1.18 1.70
C ALA A 107 -3.55 -0.16 0.98
N THR A 108 -2.31 -0.65 1.04
CA THR A 108 -1.93 -1.87 0.31
C THR A 108 -2.68 -3.11 0.81
N GLU A 109 -3.29 -3.07 1.99
CA GLU A 109 -4.16 -4.13 2.53
C GLU A 109 -5.45 -4.36 1.74
N VAL A 110 -5.87 -3.41 0.90
CA VAL A 110 -7.09 -3.50 0.10
C VAL A 110 -6.85 -3.26 -1.40
N THR A 111 -5.60 -3.21 -1.84
CA THR A 111 -5.28 -2.83 -3.22
C THR A 111 -4.73 -3.96 -4.06
N ALA A 112 -4.94 -3.85 -5.37
CA ALA A 112 -4.44 -4.73 -6.41
C ALA A 112 -3.01 -4.36 -6.87
N PHE A 113 -2.20 -3.72 -6.00
CA PHE A 113 -0.88 -3.22 -6.34
C PHE A 113 0.19 -3.72 -5.36
N SER A 114 1.43 -3.83 -5.87
CA SER A 114 2.66 -4.10 -5.11
C SER A 114 3.82 -3.39 -5.78
N VAL A 115 4.53 -2.52 -5.06
CA VAL A 115 5.65 -1.75 -5.63
C VAL A 115 6.97 -2.39 -5.23
N ILE A 116 7.71 -2.92 -6.19
CA ILE A 116 8.99 -3.61 -5.99
C ILE A 116 10.10 -2.87 -6.73
N THR A 117 11.25 -2.73 -6.10
CA THR A 117 12.40 -2.03 -6.66
C THR A 117 13.40 -3.03 -7.23
N ASN A 118 13.75 -2.88 -8.49
CA ASN A 118 14.91 -3.54 -9.06
C ASN A 118 16.12 -2.58 -8.91
N TYR A 119 16.98 -2.86 -7.93
CA TYR A 119 18.15 -2.02 -7.65
C TYR A 119 19.26 -2.16 -8.69
N GLN A 120 19.25 -3.20 -9.52
CA GLN A 120 20.21 -3.34 -10.62
C GLN A 120 19.91 -2.35 -11.75
N THR A 121 18.63 -2.12 -12.01
CA THR A 121 18.18 -1.17 -13.04
C THR A 121 17.83 0.22 -12.47
N GLY A 122 17.70 0.34 -11.14
CA GLY A 122 17.26 1.56 -10.46
C GLY A 122 15.79 1.90 -10.71
N VAL A 123 14.96 0.92 -11.10
CA VAL A 123 13.56 1.13 -11.46
C VAL A 123 12.63 0.55 -10.40
N LYS A 124 11.61 1.33 -10.03
CA LYS A 124 10.47 0.87 -9.23
C LYS A 124 9.36 0.39 -10.16
N TYR A 125 8.95 -0.85 -9.98
CA TYR A 125 7.91 -1.49 -10.77
C TYR A 125 6.62 -1.60 -9.95
N PRO A 126 5.55 -0.91 -10.35
CA PRO A 126 4.23 -1.14 -9.80
C PRO A 126 3.64 -2.40 -10.42
N LEU A 127 3.75 -3.53 -9.74
CA LEU A 127 3.06 -4.75 -10.10
C LEU A 127 1.56 -4.55 -9.87
N ALA A 128 0.74 -4.84 -10.85
CA ALA A 128 -0.70 -4.56 -10.80
C ALA A 128 -1.49 -5.77 -11.27
N ASP A 129 -2.26 -6.37 -10.37
CA ASP A 129 -3.19 -7.45 -10.69
C ASP A 129 -4.23 -7.62 -9.58
N PHE A 130 -5.49 -7.88 -9.93
CA PHE A 130 -6.54 -8.13 -8.94
C PHE A 130 -6.29 -9.41 -8.12
N ASN A 131 -5.54 -10.37 -8.64
CA ASN A 131 -5.16 -11.60 -7.94
C ASN A 131 -4.36 -11.33 -6.65
N ILE A 132 -3.58 -10.24 -6.58
CA ILE A 132 -2.77 -9.90 -5.40
C ILE A 132 -3.52 -9.07 -4.35
N THR A 133 -4.81 -8.78 -4.56
CA THR A 133 -5.63 -8.15 -3.51
C THR A 133 -5.76 -9.13 -2.34
N PRO A 134 -5.48 -8.70 -1.09
CA PRO A 134 -5.61 -9.58 0.08
C PRO A 134 -7.02 -10.13 0.25
N ASP A 135 -7.13 -11.35 0.80
CA ASP A 135 -8.41 -11.97 1.15
C ASP A 135 -9.01 -11.34 2.41
N VAL A 136 -8.14 -10.89 3.33
CA VAL A 136 -8.53 -10.26 4.60
C VAL A 136 -7.67 -9.02 4.84
N ALA A 137 -8.30 -7.91 5.16
CA ALA A 137 -7.65 -6.71 5.68
C ALA A 137 -8.03 -6.53 7.16
N ILE A 138 -7.04 -6.44 8.05
CA ILE A 138 -7.25 -6.16 9.48
C ILE A 138 -6.76 -4.75 9.75
N VAL A 139 -7.69 -3.81 9.76
CA VAL A 139 -7.41 -2.37 9.96
C VAL A 139 -7.52 -2.06 11.45
N ASP A 140 -6.42 -2.30 12.19
CA ASP A 140 -6.35 -2.11 13.63
C ASP A 140 -5.70 -0.76 13.96
N PRO A 141 -6.45 0.22 14.49
CA PRO A 141 -5.94 1.55 14.79
C PRO A 141 -4.84 1.56 15.86
N ASP A 142 -4.77 0.59 16.74
CA ASP A 142 -3.73 0.51 17.77
C ASP A 142 -2.32 0.49 17.16
N LEU A 143 -2.19 -0.05 15.95
CA LEU A 143 -0.90 -0.16 15.23
C LEU A 143 -0.35 1.19 14.75
N VAL A 144 -1.20 2.21 14.67
CA VAL A 144 -0.83 3.54 14.17
C VAL A 144 -0.75 4.61 15.26
N MET A 145 -1.11 4.29 16.51
CA MET A 145 -1.09 5.24 17.62
C MET A 145 0.31 5.79 17.90
N GLY A 146 1.35 4.95 17.72
CA GLY A 146 2.76 5.32 17.93
C GLY A 146 3.50 5.83 16.70
N LEU A 147 2.82 6.15 15.59
CA LEU A 147 3.50 6.62 14.39
C LEU A 147 4.24 7.94 14.62
N PRO A 148 5.48 8.07 14.14
CA PRO A 148 6.21 9.33 14.14
C PRO A 148 5.46 10.41 13.36
N VAL A 149 5.48 11.64 13.87
CA VAL A 149 4.73 12.78 13.33
C VAL A 149 4.98 13.03 11.84
N LYS A 150 6.24 12.88 11.39
CA LYS A 150 6.58 12.99 9.97
C LYS A 150 5.90 11.91 9.11
N GLN A 151 5.80 10.69 9.64
CA GLN A 151 5.11 9.60 8.94
C GLN A 151 3.61 9.89 8.85
N VAL A 152 2.99 10.38 9.93
CA VAL A 152 1.58 10.79 9.90
C VAL A 152 1.31 11.82 8.80
N ALA A 153 2.18 12.84 8.67
CA ALA A 153 2.04 13.85 7.61
C ALA A 153 2.19 13.24 6.22
N TYR A 154 3.25 12.45 5.98
CA TYR A 154 3.51 11.90 4.66
C TYR A 154 2.43 10.90 4.23
N THR A 155 2.07 9.98 5.12
CA THR A 155 1.06 8.95 4.80
C THR A 155 -0.34 9.55 4.69
N GLY A 156 -0.67 10.55 5.50
CA GLY A 156 -1.95 11.26 5.40
C GLY A 156 -2.11 12.04 4.08
N MET A 157 -1.04 12.69 3.62
CA MET A 157 -1.04 13.36 2.32
C MET A 157 -1.05 12.37 1.15
N ASP A 158 -0.49 11.18 1.34
CA ASP A 158 -0.58 10.08 0.39
C ASP A 158 -2.03 9.59 0.25
N ALA A 159 -2.71 9.35 1.38
CA ALA A 159 -4.12 8.97 1.40
C ALA A 159 -5.02 10.03 0.74
N LEU A 160 -4.77 11.32 1.00
CA LEU A 160 -5.48 12.41 0.33
C LEU A 160 -5.28 12.38 -1.19
N THR A 161 -4.05 12.15 -1.62
CA THR A 161 -3.72 12.09 -3.04
C THR A 161 -4.37 10.89 -3.71
N HIS A 162 -4.35 9.72 -3.07
CA HIS A 162 -5.06 8.52 -3.53
C HIS A 162 -6.55 8.81 -3.77
N ALA A 163 -7.21 9.41 -2.78
CA ALA A 163 -8.65 9.70 -2.86
C ALA A 163 -8.96 10.73 -3.95
N ILE A 164 -8.20 11.82 -4.05
CA ILE A 164 -8.41 12.85 -5.09
C ILE A 164 -8.16 12.27 -6.48
N GLU A 165 -7.07 11.52 -6.69
CA GLU A 165 -6.78 10.95 -8.00
C GLU A 165 -7.79 9.87 -8.40
N ALA A 166 -8.27 9.06 -7.45
CA ALA A 166 -9.36 8.12 -7.71
C ALA A 166 -10.64 8.83 -8.15
N TYR A 167 -10.99 9.94 -7.49
CA TYR A 167 -12.19 10.71 -7.79
C TYR A 167 -12.15 11.37 -9.18
N VAL A 168 -10.99 11.88 -9.62
CA VAL A 168 -10.83 12.53 -10.94
C VAL A 168 -10.36 11.57 -12.03
N SER A 169 -10.20 10.30 -11.72
CA SER A 169 -9.79 9.29 -12.69
C SER A 169 -10.82 9.11 -13.81
N THR A 170 -10.35 8.78 -15.00
CA THR A 170 -11.22 8.42 -16.13
C THR A 170 -11.95 7.08 -15.94
N LEU A 171 -11.53 6.29 -14.96
CA LEU A 171 -12.13 5.01 -14.58
C LEU A 171 -12.99 5.10 -13.31
N ASN A 172 -13.23 6.30 -12.80
CA ASN A 172 -14.09 6.51 -11.64
C ASN A 172 -15.56 6.15 -11.95
N GLY A 173 -16.35 5.96 -10.91
CA GLY A 173 -17.75 5.62 -11.07
C GLY A 173 -18.52 5.54 -9.75
N PRO A 174 -19.79 5.15 -9.79
CA PRO A 174 -20.70 5.21 -8.64
C PRO A 174 -20.27 4.30 -7.47
N PHE A 175 -19.35 3.36 -7.68
CA PHE A 175 -18.81 2.50 -6.63
C PHE A 175 -17.53 3.06 -6.00
N THR A 176 -16.78 3.91 -6.72
CA THR A 176 -15.51 4.47 -6.24
C THR A 176 -15.68 5.90 -5.74
N ASP A 177 -16.53 6.70 -6.37
CA ASP A 177 -16.71 8.13 -6.04
C ASP A 177 -17.14 8.36 -4.59
N PRO A 178 -18.14 7.63 -4.03
CA PRO A 178 -18.53 7.83 -2.64
C PRO A 178 -17.39 7.51 -1.64
N LEU A 179 -16.59 6.47 -1.92
CA LEU A 179 -15.45 6.10 -1.08
C LEU A 179 -14.35 7.16 -1.15
N ALA A 180 -14.06 7.66 -2.35
CA ALA A 180 -13.06 8.70 -2.56
C ALA A 180 -13.46 10.02 -1.88
N LEU A 181 -14.71 10.46 -2.04
CA LEU A 181 -15.22 11.67 -1.39
C LEU A 181 -15.20 11.55 0.12
N GLN A 182 -15.68 10.44 0.67
CA GLN A 182 -15.65 10.20 2.12
C GLN A 182 -14.22 10.23 2.65
N ALA A 183 -13.27 9.61 1.95
CA ALA A 183 -11.87 9.63 2.33
C ALA A 183 -11.27 11.06 2.29
N ILE A 184 -11.59 11.85 1.27
CA ILE A 184 -11.17 13.27 1.18
C ILE A 184 -11.66 14.05 2.38
N GLU A 185 -12.96 13.97 2.70
CA GLU A 185 -13.58 14.67 3.83
C GLU A 185 -12.91 14.29 5.14
N MET A 186 -12.76 12.98 5.40
CA MET A 186 -12.11 12.48 6.63
C MET A 186 -10.65 12.94 6.74
N VAL A 187 -9.87 12.87 5.66
CA VAL A 187 -8.46 13.31 5.70
C VAL A 187 -8.36 14.81 5.98
N LEU A 188 -9.18 15.63 5.35
CA LEU A 188 -9.17 17.08 5.57
C LEU A 188 -9.59 17.46 7.00
N GLU A 189 -10.52 16.71 7.59
CA GLU A 189 -10.97 16.92 8.97
C GLU A 189 -9.94 16.43 9.99
N TYR A 190 -9.43 15.20 9.84
CA TYR A 190 -8.69 14.53 10.90
C TYR A 190 -7.16 14.63 10.79
N LEU A 191 -6.58 14.83 9.60
CA LEU A 191 -5.12 14.85 9.45
C LEU A 191 -4.42 15.91 10.35
N PRO A 192 -4.90 17.16 10.49
CA PRO A 192 -4.27 18.13 11.37
C PRO A 192 -4.27 17.70 12.85
N ALA A 193 -5.37 17.14 13.33
CA ALA A 193 -5.48 16.65 14.70
C ALA A 193 -4.64 15.36 14.92
N SER A 194 -4.63 14.47 13.96
CA SER A 194 -3.79 13.26 13.95
C SER A 194 -2.30 13.60 14.01
N TYR A 195 -1.86 14.60 13.22
CA TYR A 195 -0.51 15.12 13.26
C TYR A 195 -0.13 15.65 14.66
N ASN A 196 -1.05 16.29 15.35
CA ASN A 196 -0.87 16.82 16.70
C ASN A 196 -1.05 15.74 17.80
N GLY A 197 -1.21 14.48 17.45
CA GLY A 197 -1.21 13.36 18.38
C GLY A 197 -2.59 12.98 18.95
N ASN A 198 -3.68 13.50 18.39
CA ASN A 198 -5.03 13.08 18.79
C ASN A 198 -5.28 11.63 18.36
N THR A 199 -5.58 10.75 19.32
CA THR A 199 -5.73 9.31 19.08
C THR A 199 -6.97 8.96 18.27
N HIS A 200 -8.11 9.63 18.52
CA HIS A 200 -9.31 9.46 17.73
C HIS A 200 -9.08 9.88 16.27
N ALA A 201 -8.41 11.00 16.04
CA ALA A 201 -8.06 11.42 14.70
C ALA A 201 -7.08 10.45 13.99
N ARG A 202 -6.20 9.78 14.74
CA ARG A 202 -5.34 8.71 14.17
C ARG A 202 -6.14 7.49 13.74
N GLU A 203 -7.13 7.10 14.52
CA GLU A 203 -8.08 6.05 14.19
C GLU A 203 -8.85 6.40 12.91
N GLU A 204 -9.47 7.59 12.84
CA GLU A 204 -10.21 8.06 11.67
C GLU A 204 -9.33 8.14 10.41
N MET A 205 -8.09 8.59 10.54
CA MET A 205 -7.11 8.57 9.45
C MET A 205 -6.78 7.17 8.97
N HIS A 206 -6.80 6.17 9.86
CA HIS A 206 -6.56 4.78 9.50
C HIS A 206 -7.72 4.19 8.69
N TYR A 207 -8.93 4.58 9.01
CA TYR A 207 -10.12 4.22 8.20
C TYR A 207 -10.17 4.99 6.87
N ALA A 208 -9.85 6.29 6.90
CA ALA A 208 -9.85 7.13 5.69
C ALA A 208 -8.89 6.59 4.61
N GLN A 209 -7.69 6.16 4.99
CA GLN A 209 -6.74 5.59 4.03
C GLN A 209 -7.25 4.28 3.42
N CYS A 210 -7.93 3.44 4.19
CA CYS A 210 -8.52 2.21 3.69
C CYS A 210 -9.63 2.49 2.67
N LEU A 211 -10.50 3.48 2.94
CA LEU A 211 -11.52 3.95 1.99
C LEU A 211 -10.89 4.48 0.70
N ALA A 212 -9.83 5.30 0.81
CA ALA A 212 -9.06 5.77 -0.34
C ALA A 212 -8.50 4.62 -1.16
N GLY A 213 -7.99 3.59 -0.49
CA GLY A 213 -7.47 2.37 -1.11
C GLY A 213 -8.51 1.60 -1.91
N MET A 214 -9.67 1.37 -1.33
CA MET A 214 -10.78 0.73 -2.03
C MET A 214 -11.23 1.52 -3.25
N ALA A 215 -11.19 2.87 -3.18
CA ALA A 215 -11.50 3.72 -4.32
C ALA A 215 -10.44 3.58 -5.42
N PHE A 216 -9.16 3.87 -5.12
CA PHE A 216 -8.15 3.91 -6.17
C PHE A 216 -7.75 2.54 -6.71
N SER A 217 -7.90 1.48 -5.94
CA SER A 217 -7.65 0.12 -6.44
C SER A 217 -8.55 -0.24 -7.63
N ASN A 218 -9.72 0.38 -7.71
CA ASN A 218 -10.69 0.17 -8.79
C ASN A 218 -10.69 1.31 -9.82
N ALA A 219 -10.49 2.57 -9.39
CA ALA A 219 -10.48 3.74 -10.28
C ALA A 219 -9.10 4.05 -10.87
N LEU A 220 -8.04 3.42 -10.35
CA LEU A 220 -6.63 3.72 -10.63
C LEU A 220 -6.22 5.13 -10.17
N LEU A 221 -4.98 5.50 -10.48
CA LEU A 221 -4.33 6.75 -10.10
C LEU A 221 -4.00 7.60 -11.33
N GLY A 222 -3.42 8.78 -11.12
CA GLY A 222 -3.18 9.75 -12.17
C GLY A 222 -1.76 10.30 -12.21
N ILE A 223 -1.67 11.59 -12.54
CA ILE A 223 -0.43 12.30 -12.85
C ILE A 223 0.45 12.44 -11.61
N VAL A 224 -0.13 12.71 -10.42
CA VAL A 224 0.64 12.92 -9.18
C VAL A 224 1.47 11.71 -8.84
N HIS A 225 0.83 10.53 -8.77
CA HIS A 225 1.53 9.27 -8.48
C HIS A 225 2.54 8.91 -9.55
N SER A 226 2.22 9.12 -10.83
CA SER A 226 3.17 8.90 -11.93
C SER A 226 4.43 9.74 -11.78
N MET A 227 4.31 11.03 -11.43
CA MET A 227 5.43 11.91 -11.18
C MET A 227 6.20 11.52 -9.90
N ALA A 228 5.50 11.22 -8.81
CA ALA A 228 6.12 10.86 -7.53
C ALA A 228 6.95 9.58 -7.64
N HIS A 229 6.49 8.55 -8.33
CA HIS A 229 7.24 7.32 -8.57
C HIS A 229 8.53 7.58 -9.36
N LYS A 230 8.46 8.39 -10.42
CA LYS A 230 9.64 8.73 -11.23
C LYS A 230 10.63 9.60 -10.46
N THR A 231 10.16 10.56 -9.66
CA THR A 231 11.01 11.38 -8.81
C THR A 231 11.69 10.55 -7.74
N GLY A 232 10.98 9.67 -7.04
CA GLY A 232 11.54 8.79 -6.02
C GLY A 232 12.61 7.84 -6.56
N ALA A 233 12.52 7.44 -7.84
CA ALA A 233 13.51 6.60 -8.51
C ALA A 233 14.73 7.38 -9.04
N ALA A 234 14.57 8.68 -9.37
CA ALA A 234 15.61 9.46 -10.06
C ALA A 234 16.71 10.00 -9.15
N PHE A 235 16.46 10.15 -7.85
CA PHE A 235 17.41 10.76 -6.92
C PHE A 235 18.13 9.72 -6.07
N SER A 236 19.33 9.33 -6.50
CA SER A 236 20.19 8.40 -5.76
C SER A 236 20.79 9.00 -4.46
N THR A 237 20.78 10.32 -4.31
CA THR A 237 21.42 11.03 -3.20
C THR A 237 20.48 11.53 -2.10
N GLY A 238 19.16 11.37 -2.26
CA GLY A 238 18.17 11.82 -1.28
C GLY A 238 16.86 11.12 -1.52
N HIS A 239 16.53 10.13 -0.69
CA HIS A 239 15.23 9.49 -0.72
C HIS A 239 14.14 10.48 -0.31
N ILE A 240 13.29 10.87 -1.27
CA ILE A 240 12.10 11.67 -0.99
C ILE A 240 10.98 10.70 -0.61
N PRO A 241 10.44 10.77 0.63
CA PRO A 241 9.30 9.93 1.00
C PRO A 241 8.14 10.10 0.01
N HIS A 242 7.52 9.00 -0.37
CA HIS A 242 6.50 8.97 -1.43
C HIS A 242 5.36 9.98 -1.17
N GLY A 243 4.76 9.96 0.02
CA GLY A 243 3.70 10.92 0.37
C GLY A 243 4.17 12.38 0.41
N CYS A 244 5.46 12.64 0.67
CA CYS A 244 6.04 13.98 0.54
C CYS A 244 6.09 14.44 -0.92
N ALA A 245 6.50 13.57 -1.83
CA ALA A 245 6.50 13.87 -3.27
C ALA A 245 5.06 14.12 -3.77
N ASN A 246 4.12 13.28 -3.37
CA ASN A 246 2.70 13.47 -3.68
C ASN A 246 2.17 14.82 -3.18
N ALA A 247 2.48 15.20 -1.94
CA ALA A 247 2.07 16.48 -1.36
C ALA A 247 2.62 17.69 -2.14
N ILE A 248 3.84 17.59 -2.66
CA ILE A 248 4.47 18.65 -3.45
C ILE A 248 3.76 18.79 -4.81
N TYR A 249 3.46 17.70 -5.50
CA TYR A 249 2.88 17.72 -6.83
C TYR A 249 1.37 17.99 -6.85
N LEU A 250 0.64 17.53 -5.85
CA LEU A 250 -0.82 17.56 -5.80
C LEU A 250 -1.43 18.93 -6.12
N PRO A 251 -1.00 20.08 -5.54
CA PRO A 251 -1.59 21.37 -5.84
C PRO A 251 -1.42 21.81 -7.29
N TYR A 252 -0.32 21.41 -7.92
CA TYR A 252 -0.06 21.75 -9.33
C TYR A 252 -0.92 20.94 -10.27
N VAL A 253 -1.09 19.65 -9.98
CA VAL A 253 -1.92 18.75 -10.79
C VAL A 253 -3.40 19.09 -10.64
N ILE A 254 -3.88 19.45 -9.44
CA ILE A 254 -5.25 19.97 -9.26
C ILE A 254 -5.50 21.18 -10.14
N ARG A 255 -4.57 22.17 -10.16
CA ARG A 255 -4.70 23.34 -11.02
C ARG A 255 -4.63 23.01 -12.50
N TYR A 256 -3.83 22.01 -12.88
CA TYR A 256 -3.73 21.54 -14.26
C TYR A 256 -5.06 20.89 -14.69
N ASN A 257 -5.56 19.96 -13.92
CA ASN A 257 -6.83 19.28 -14.21
C ASN A 257 -8.02 20.25 -14.26
N ALA A 258 -8.04 21.27 -13.39
CA ALA A 258 -9.10 22.28 -13.37
C ALA A 258 -9.13 23.18 -14.61
N LYS A 259 -8.06 23.25 -15.40
CA LYS A 259 -8.01 24.01 -16.65
C LYS A 259 -8.52 23.22 -17.85
N GLU A 260 -8.50 21.90 -17.77
CA GLU A 260 -8.95 21.02 -18.85
C GLU A 260 -10.47 20.84 -18.76
N GLN A 261 -11.19 21.38 -19.75
CA GLN A 261 -12.66 21.33 -19.80
C GLN A 261 -13.23 19.92 -19.75
N THR A 262 -12.48 18.92 -20.22
CA THR A 262 -12.90 17.52 -20.22
C THR A 262 -12.90 16.89 -18.82
N ALA A 263 -11.99 17.31 -17.93
CA ALA A 263 -11.97 16.86 -16.55
C ALA A 263 -13.02 17.58 -15.69
N ALA A 264 -13.23 18.88 -15.92
CA ALA A 264 -14.20 19.70 -15.20
C ALA A 264 -15.67 19.42 -15.62
N SER A 265 -15.90 19.03 -16.87
CA SER A 265 -17.25 18.86 -17.41
C SER A 265 -17.99 17.62 -16.88
N ARG A 266 -17.32 16.73 -16.17
CA ARG A 266 -17.93 15.50 -15.63
C ARG A 266 -18.60 15.73 -14.28
N TYR A 267 -18.25 16.81 -13.56
CA TYR A 267 -18.70 17.08 -12.18
C TYR A 267 -18.99 18.59 -11.93
N ALA A 268 -19.06 19.41 -12.98
CA ALA A 268 -19.44 20.81 -12.88
C ALA A 268 -20.96 20.99 -12.96
#